data_1ea07a132d4673dc46bd085876a70723
#
_entry.id   1ea07a132d4673dc46bd085876a70723
#
_cell.length_a   1.000
_cell.length_b   1.000
_cell.length_c   1.000
_cell.angle_alpha   90.00
_cell.angle_beta   90.00
_cell.angle_gamma   90.00
#
_symmetry.space_group_name_H-M   'P 1'
#
loop_
_entity.id
_entity.type
_entity.pdbx_description
1 polymer ?
#
loop_
_entity_poly.entity_id
_entity_poly.type
_entity_poly.pdbx_seq_one_letter_code
_entity_poly.pdbx_strand_id
1 'polypeptide(L)'
;MTPSIGFGPRRVLIAAAAALCLIVGALLAFAAPNHAEAQQGPVPTGELTEVTNFGDNPGNLQMYVYVPDNVDPNPALLVGVHWCTGSGPDFYNGTEYARLAEQYGYIVVYPSVTRSSKCFDVASPQALTRDGGSDPVSIKSMIDWVESNYAVDADRVFATGVSSGAMMTNVLLGLYPDVFAAGSAFAGVPFACFATTNGSEWNSECANGQIDRTPQEWGDLVRDAYPGYTGERPRMQTWHGTEDDVLFYPNFGEQIDQWTDVHGVSRTPAHSDRPAANWDRTRYGDAGPQAPVEAISVENVGHNVITGGMAPYVMEFFGLDEDVDPTDPPTDPTDPPTDPTDPPVDGDCSATIDVVNDWGSGWQGNVLITAGDSAVSGWTLTWSWPSGQSISSSWNADVSASGSSVTARDVGWNADIAAGQTVNAWGFVGSGSSASPQITCTAG
;
A
#
# COMPACT_ATOMS: atom_id res chain seq x y z
N MET A 1 -7.85 88.38 15.91
CA MET A 1 -8.18 89.41 14.92
C MET A 1 -8.86 88.77 13.75
N THR A 2 -10.17 88.91 13.69
CA THR A 2 -11.06 88.67 12.51
C THR A 2 -10.71 89.70 11.39
N PRO A 3 -11.10 89.49 10.11
CA PRO A 3 -12.56 89.30 9.80
C PRO A 3 -12.89 88.30 8.70
N SER A 4 -14.14 87.96 8.80
CA SER A 4 -15.03 87.32 7.80
C SER A 4 -15.33 88.21 6.60
N ILE A 5 -15.56 87.71 5.41
CA ILE A 5 -16.56 88.22 4.44
C ILE A 5 -17.20 86.98 3.70
N GLY A 6 -18.52 86.86 3.84
CA GLY A 6 -19.36 86.02 3.00
C GLY A 6 -19.86 86.77 1.78
N PHE A 7 -20.36 86.08 0.77
CA PHE A 7 -21.43 86.48 -0.11
C PHE A 7 -22.04 85.31 -0.81
N GLY A 8 -23.29 85.31 -0.81
CA GLY A 8 -24.27 84.29 -1.19
C GLY A 8 -24.68 84.24 -2.68
N PRO A 9 -25.85 83.68 -3.02
CA PRO A 9 -25.99 82.75 -4.17
C PRO A 9 -26.51 83.45 -5.42
N ARG A 10 -26.19 82.91 -6.57
CA ARG A 10 -26.97 83.22 -7.81
C ARG A 10 -27.44 81.94 -8.48
N ARG A 11 -28.77 81.75 -8.43
CA ARG A 11 -29.55 80.89 -9.28
C ARG A 11 -29.50 81.35 -10.72
N VAL A 12 -29.20 80.48 -11.66
CA VAL A 12 -29.63 80.62 -13.06
C VAL A 12 -30.22 79.30 -13.51
N LEU A 13 -31.51 79.38 -13.76
CA LEU A 13 -32.29 78.38 -14.48
C LEU A 13 -32.02 78.57 -15.99
N ILE A 14 -31.69 77.49 -16.72
CA ILE A 14 -31.95 77.39 -18.17
C ILE A 14 -32.41 76.01 -18.49
N ALA A 15 -33.42 75.99 -19.34
CA ALA A 15 -34.36 74.94 -19.66
C ALA A 15 -33.77 73.82 -20.57
N ALA A 16 -34.38 72.70 -20.41
CA ALA A 16 -34.70 71.57 -21.30
C ALA A 16 -34.25 71.61 -22.77
N ALA A 17 -33.61 70.53 -23.20
CA ALA A 17 -33.85 69.93 -24.52
C ALA A 17 -33.61 68.41 -24.39
N ALA A 18 -34.66 67.63 -24.51
CA ALA A 18 -34.63 66.17 -24.61
C ALA A 18 -34.05 65.75 -25.96
N ALA A 19 -33.02 64.98 -25.98
CA ALA A 19 -32.62 64.18 -27.13
C ALA A 19 -32.47 62.68 -26.66
N LEU A 20 -33.48 61.92 -27.02
CA LEU A 20 -33.59 60.48 -26.80
C LEU A 20 -32.66 59.78 -27.82
N CYS A 21 -31.45 59.40 -27.41
CA CYS A 21 -30.64 58.47 -28.19
C CYS A 21 -30.76 57.07 -27.55
N LEU A 22 -31.53 56.20 -28.18
CA LEU A 22 -31.59 54.78 -27.96
C LEU A 22 -30.23 54.16 -28.40
N ILE A 23 -29.32 53.95 -27.45
CA ILE A 23 -28.16 53.07 -27.66
C ILE A 23 -28.56 51.68 -27.20
N VAL A 24 -28.92 50.82 -28.18
CA VAL A 24 -29.01 49.37 -27.98
C VAL A 24 -27.57 48.86 -27.81
N GLY A 25 -27.07 48.83 -26.57
CA GLY A 25 -25.85 48.16 -26.19
C GLY A 25 -26.09 46.67 -26.19
N ALA A 26 -25.71 45.96 -27.27
CA ALA A 26 -25.59 44.52 -27.25
C ALA A 26 -24.47 44.14 -26.23
N LEU A 27 -24.86 43.69 -25.04
CA LEU A 27 -24.03 42.97 -24.10
C LEU A 27 -23.70 41.63 -24.72
N LEU A 28 -22.62 41.53 -25.48
CA LEU A 28 -21.96 40.28 -25.77
C LEU A 28 -21.32 39.80 -24.44
N ALA A 29 -22.10 39.03 -23.68
CA ALA A 29 -21.55 38.19 -22.65
C ALA A 29 -20.65 37.18 -23.33
N PHE A 30 -19.32 37.39 -23.33
CA PHE A 30 -18.35 36.34 -23.57
C PHE A 30 -18.52 35.36 -22.38
N ALA A 31 -19.36 34.32 -22.59
CA ALA A 31 -19.28 33.12 -21.82
C ALA A 31 -17.87 32.56 -22.09
N ALA A 32 -16.95 32.72 -21.14
CA ALA A 32 -15.74 31.91 -21.13
C ALA A 32 -16.21 30.45 -21.18
N PRO A 33 -15.68 29.64 -22.10
CA PRO A 33 -15.97 28.21 -22.03
C PRO A 33 -15.49 27.73 -20.67
N ASN A 34 -16.40 27.34 -19.78
CA ASN A 34 -16.08 26.44 -18.69
C ASN A 34 -15.61 25.16 -19.38
N HIS A 35 -14.31 25.05 -19.59
CA HIS A 35 -13.69 23.74 -19.72
C HIS A 35 -13.79 23.12 -18.32
N ALA A 36 -14.92 22.50 -18.01
CA ALA A 36 -14.93 21.40 -17.10
C ALA A 36 -14.02 20.38 -17.80
N GLU A 37 -12.77 20.28 -17.37
CA GLU A 37 -11.91 19.18 -17.80
C GLU A 37 -12.70 17.91 -17.49
N ALA A 38 -12.95 17.11 -18.53
CA ALA A 38 -13.68 15.87 -18.36
C ALA A 38 -12.89 15.01 -17.36
N GLN A 39 -13.54 14.62 -16.27
CA GLN A 39 -12.96 13.72 -15.30
C GLN A 39 -12.60 12.44 -16.05
N GLN A 40 -11.37 12.00 -15.93
CA GLN A 40 -10.90 10.76 -16.56
C GLN A 40 -11.74 9.61 -15.99
N GLY A 41 -12.36 8.83 -16.84
CA GLY A 41 -13.14 7.65 -16.45
C GLY A 41 -12.26 6.47 -16.02
N PRO A 42 -12.86 5.28 -15.83
CA PRO A 42 -12.12 4.08 -15.47
C PRO A 42 -10.93 3.82 -16.38
N VAL A 43 -9.81 3.38 -15.79
CA VAL A 43 -8.58 3.07 -16.53
C VAL A 43 -8.61 1.64 -17.09
N PRO A 44 -7.78 1.30 -18.12
CA PRO A 44 -7.62 -0.08 -18.58
C PRO A 44 -7.13 -1.01 -17.47
N THR A 45 -7.51 -2.28 -17.54
CA THR A 45 -7.02 -3.33 -16.64
C THR A 45 -5.64 -3.86 -17.09
N GLY A 46 -4.90 -4.49 -16.18
CA GLY A 46 -3.61 -5.16 -16.47
C GLY A 46 -2.44 -4.22 -16.73
N GLU A 47 -2.61 -2.89 -16.65
CA GLU A 47 -1.54 -1.92 -16.89
C GLU A 47 -1.53 -0.78 -15.85
N LEU A 48 -0.33 -0.31 -15.50
CA LEU A 48 -0.16 0.86 -14.65
C LEU A 48 -0.52 2.13 -15.44
N THR A 49 -1.57 2.82 -15.05
CA THR A 49 -2.08 4.01 -15.76
C THR A 49 -1.95 5.27 -14.91
N GLU A 50 -1.40 6.36 -15.49
CA GLU A 50 -1.42 7.67 -14.86
C GLU A 50 -2.82 8.30 -14.94
N VAL A 51 -3.33 8.76 -13.80
CA VAL A 51 -4.59 9.50 -13.69
C VAL A 51 -4.31 10.96 -13.40
N THR A 52 -4.79 11.82 -14.28
CA THR A 52 -4.81 13.27 -14.08
C THR A 52 -6.18 13.72 -13.57
N ASN A 53 -6.30 14.88 -12.97
CA ASN A 53 -7.59 15.44 -12.53
C ASN A 53 -8.39 14.55 -11.55
N PHE A 54 -7.69 13.98 -10.55
CA PHE A 54 -8.29 13.13 -9.51
C PHE A 54 -8.88 13.91 -8.33
N GLY A 55 -8.94 15.22 -8.39
CA GLY A 55 -9.48 16.09 -7.34
C GLY A 55 -8.45 17.04 -6.73
N ASP A 56 -8.64 17.41 -5.47
CA ASP A 56 -7.76 18.32 -4.74
C ASP A 56 -6.37 17.73 -4.57
N ASN A 57 -5.34 18.43 -5.05
CA ASN A 57 -3.97 17.96 -5.06
C ASN A 57 -2.99 19.01 -4.51
N PRO A 58 -3.10 19.40 -3.24
CA PRO A 58 -2.22 20.41 -2.65
C PRO A 58 -0.77 19.95 -2.53
N GLY A 59 -0.51 18.63 -2.44
CA GLY A 59 0.83 18.04 -2.45
C GLY A 59 1.49 18.02 -3.83
N ASN A 60 0.75 18.35 -4.88
CA ASN A 60 1.20 18.28 -6.27
C ASN A 60 1.78 16.88 -6.61
N LEU A 61 1.09 15.82 -6.18
CA LEU A 61 1.44 14.45 -6.46
C LEU A 61 0.96 14.04 -7.86
N GLN A 62 1.61 13.04 -8.47
CA GLN A 62 1.06 12.26 -9.58
C GLN A 62 0.32 11.05 -9.00
N MET A 63 -0.72 10.61 -9.68
CA MET A 63 -1.49 9.44 -9.32
C MET A 63 -1.31 8.37 -10.40
N TYR A 64 -0.95 7.17 -9.99
CA TYR A 64 -0.99 6.00 -10.84
C TYR A 64 -1.94 4.98 -10.25
N VAL A 65 -2.66 4.25 -11.10
CA VAL A 65 -3.63 3.22 -10.72
C VAL A 65 -3.31 1.94 -11.45
N TYR A 66 -3.40 0.84 -10.74
CA TYR A 66 -3.38 -0.51 -11.31
C TYR A 66 -4.70 -1.21 -10.97
N VAL A 67 -5.44 -1.59 -11.99
CA VAL A 67 -6.67 -2.38 -11.89
C VAL A 67 -6.35 -3.75 -12.47
N PRO A 68 -6.45 -4.85 -11.71
CA PRO A 68 -6.14 -6.17 -12.23
C PRO A 68 -7.18 -6.64 -13.26
N ASP A 69 -6.79 -7.60 -14.10
CA ASP A 69 -7.69 -8.16 -15.13
C ASP A 69 -8.87 -8.91 -14.49
N ASN A 70 -8.66 -9.49 -13.30
CA ASN A 70 -9.67 -10.21 -12.52
C ASN A 70 -10.18 -9.40 -11.31
N VAL A 71 -10.34 -8.07 -11.46
CA VAL A 71 -10.84 -7.20 -10.39
C VAL A 71 -12.14 -7.73 -9.78
N ASP A 72 -12.19 -7.77 -8.44
CA ASP A 72 -13.39 -8.15 -7.68
C ASP A 72 -14.57 -7.19 -8.03
N PRO A 73 -15.83 -7.66 -8.08
CA PRO A 73 -17.00 -6.79 -8.21
C PRO A 73 -17.12 -5.70 -7.14
N ASN A 74 -16.63 -5.93 -5.92
CA ASN A 74 -16.48 -4.95 -4.83
C ASN A 74 -15.03 -4.97 -4.31
N PRO A 75 -14.07 -4.45 -5.11
CA PRO A 75 -12.66 -4.62 -4.81
C PRO A 75 -12.26 -3.85 -3.55
N ALA A 76 -11.34 -4.40 -2.79
CA ALA A 76 -10.58 -3.63 -1.83
C ALA A 76 -9.67 -2.61 -2.55
N LEU A 77 -9.20 -1.60 -1.83
CA LEU A 77 -8.27 -0.60 -2.33
C LEU A 77 -6.99 -0.58 -1.50
N LEU A 78 -5.86 -0.73 -2.15
CA LEU A 78 -4.54 -0.60 -1.54
C LEU A 78 -3.85 0.69 -2.01
N VAL A 79 -3.35 1.50 -1.09
CA VAL A 79 -2.48 2.65 -1.39
C VAL A 79 -1.03 2.22 -1.17
N GLY A 80 -0.26 2.11 -2.26
CA GLY A 80 1.15 1.72 -2.26
C GLY A 80 2.07 2.94 -2.29
N VAL A 81 2.79 3.21 -1.20
CA VAL A 81 3.50 4.48 -0.95
C VAL A 81 5.02 4.29 -1.01
N HIS A 82 5.67 4.94 -1.98
CA HIS A 82 7.08 4.76 -2.27
C HIS A 82 8.03 5.43 -1.24
N TRP A 83 9.31 5.07 -1.27
CA TRP A 83 10.40 5.66 -0.48
C TRP A 83 10.91 6.99 -1.06
N CYS A 84 11.71 7.74 -0.30
CA CYS A 84 12.46 8.90 -0.84
C CYS A 84 13.28 8.49 -2.06
N THR A 85 13.41 9.37 -3.05
CA THR A 85 14.07 9.13 -4.35
C THR A 85 13.33 8.18 -5.30
N GLY A 86 12.29 7.48 -4.83
CA GLY A 86 11.43 6.62 -5.64
C GLY A 86 10.29 7.35 -6.33
N SER A 87 9.39 6.59 -6.90
CA SER A 87 8.16 7.05 -7.54
C SER A 87 7.07 5.98 -7.42
N GLY A 88 5.82 6.31 -7.76
CA GLY A 88 4.74 5.33 -7.86
C GLY A 88 5.09 4.17 -8.80
N PRO A 89 5.58 4.42 -10.04
CA PRO A 89 6.08 3.37 -10.92
C PRO A 89 7.23 2.53 -10.35
N ASP A 90 8.16 3.13 -9.56
CA ASP A 90 9.22 2.36 -8.92
C ASP A 90 8.66 1.41 -7.85
N PHE A 91 7.64 1.85 -7.09
CA PHE A 91 6.99 1.00 -6.10
C PHE A 91 6.17 -0.12 -6.76
N TYR A 92 5.48 0.19 -7.86
CA TYR A 92 4.79 -0.81 -8.68
C TYR A 92 5.74 -1.90 -9.19
N ASN A 93 6.88 -1.52 -9.77
CA ASN A 93 7.85 -2.47 -10.33
C ASN A 93 8.70 -3.18 -9.25
N GLY A 94 8.92 -2.53 -8.10
CA GLY A 94 9.81 -3.02 -7.04
C GLY A 94 9.13 -3.85 -5.96
N THR A 95 7.80 -4.04 -6.04
CA THR A 95 7.02 -4.78 -5.04
C THR A 95 6.08 -5.80 -5.68
N GLU A 96 5.53 -6.70 -4.87
CA GLU A 96 4.65 -7.77 -5.36
C GLU A 96 3.17 -7.38 -5.40
N TYR A 97 2.81 -6.15 -4.98
CA TYR A 97 1.39 -5.80 -4.77
C TYR A 97 0.54 -5.83 -6.04
N ALA A 98 1.08 -5.45 -7.22
CA ALA A 98 0.35 -5.53 -8.48
C ALA A 98 0.12 -7.01 -8.90
N ARG A 99 1.12 -7.87 -8.69
CA ARG A 99 0.98 -9.31 -8.94
C ARG A 99 -0.05 -9.96 -8.01
N LEU A 100 -0.03 -9.59 -6.73
CA LEU A 100 -1.01 -10.07 -5.76
C LEU A 100 -2.41 -9.49 -6.03
N ALA A 101 -2.50 -8.30 -6.62
CA ALA A 101 -3.77 -7.75 -7.09
C ALA A 101 -4.39 -8.61 -8.21
N GLU A 102 -3.57 -9.18 -9.12
CA GLU A 102 -4.05 -10.16 -10.10
C GLU A 102 -4.57 -11.44 -9.44
N GLN A 103 -4.04 -11.84 -8.30
CA GLN A 103 -4.48 -13.01 -7.58
C GLN A 103 -5.74 -12.76 -6.76
N TYR A 104 -5.80 -11.62 -6.07
CA TYR A 104 -6.81 -11.35 -5.04
C TYR A 104 -7.83 -10.27 -5.43
N GLY A 105 -7.79 -9.74 -6.63
CA GLY A 105 -8.81 -8.85 -7.21
C GLY A 105 -8.91 -7.44 -6.65
N TYR A 106 -7.97 -6.96 -5.84
CA TYR A 106 -7.98 -5.60 -5.31
C TYR A 106 -7.35 -4.57 -6.26
N ILE A 107 -7.76 -3.29 -6.14
CA ILE A 107 -7.17 -2.18 -6.91
C ILE A 107 -5.99 -1.58 -6.14
N VAL A 108 -4.95 -1.11 -6.85
CA VAL A 108 -3.81 -0.42 -6.22
C VAL A 108 -3.67 0.99 -6.75
N VAL A 109 -3.56 1.95 -5.84
CA VAL A 109 -3.17 3.34 -6.11
C VAL A 109 -1.73 3.55 -5.69
N TYR A 110 -0.95 4.18 -6.57
CA TYR A 110 0.45 4.51 -6.34
C TYR A 110 0.63 6.04 -6.40
N PRO A 111 0.53 6.76 -5.28
CA PRO A 111 0.90 8.17 -5.20
C PRO A 111 2.37 8.35 -5.57
N SER A 112 2.73 9.42 -6.29
CA SER A 112 4.09 9.67 -6.71
C SER A 112 4.47 11.12 -6.46
N VAL A 113 5.51 11.34 -5.65
CA VAL A 113 6.00 12.67 -5.28
C VAL A 113 6.73 13.31 -6.45
N THR A 114 6.38 14.57 -6.77
CA THR A 114 6.99 15.33 -7.88
C THR A 114 8.15 16.21 -7.43
N ARG A 115 8.22 16.62 -6.15
CA ARG A 115 9.32 17.46 -5.62
C ARG A 115 10.66 16.73 -5.66
N SER A 116 11.77 17.49 -5.59
CA SER A 116 13.12 16.96 -5.85
C SER A 116 13.60 15.91 -4.86
N SER A 117 13.15 15.98 -3.59
CA SER A 117 13.50 14.99 -2.57
C SER A 117 12.84 13.63 -2.82
N LYS A 118 11.72 13.63 -3.55
CA LYS A 118 10.86 12.46 -3.72
C LYS A 118 10.40 11.84 -2.38
N CYS A 119 10.51 12.58 -1.27
CA CYS A 119 9.97 12.18 0.02
C CYS A 119 8.55 12.73 0.20
N PHE A 120 7.65 11.97 0.80
CA PHE A 120 6.35 12.48 1.21
C PHE A 120 6.50 13.51 2.33
N ASP A 121 5.61 14.51 2.34
CA ASP A 121 5.55 15.46 3.45
C ASP A 121 4.87 14.80 4.66
N VAL A 122 5.69 14.50 5.65
CA VAL A 122 5.30 13.91 6.94
C VAL A 122 5.79 14.76 8.12
N ALA A 123 6.28 15.97 7.80
CA ALA A 123 6.96 16.84 8.75
C ALA A 123 6.24 18.16 8.97
N SER A 124 5.56 18.70 7.95
CA SER A 124 4.90 20.01 8.05
C SER A 124 3.63 19.93 8.90
N PRO A 125 3.25 21.03 9.56
CA PRO A 125 1.97 21.12 10.27
C PRO A 125 0.77 20.83 9.35
N GLN A 126 0.86 21.13 8.06
CA GLN A 126 -0.19 20.86 7.09
C GLN A 126 -0.34 19.37 6.84
N ALA A 127 0.75 18.63 6.72
CA ALA A 127 0.75 17.17 6.54
C ALA A 127 0.29 16.42 7.80
N LEU A 128 0.48 16.99 8.97
CA LEU A 128 0.11 16.38 10.26
C LEU A 128 -1.25 16.84 10.78
N THR A 129 -2.01 17.55 9.96
CA THR A 129 -3.36 18.02 10.26
C THR A 129 -4.34 17.43 9.25
N ARG A 130 -5.43 16.82 9.74
CA ARG A 130 -6.51 16.33 8.86
C ARG A 130 -7.01 17.49 7.99
N ASP A 131 -7.08 17.25 6.69
CA ASP A 131 -7.47 18.23 5.66
C ASP A 131 -6.60 19.50 5.66
N GLY A 132 -5.35 19.38 6.12
CA GLY A 132 -4.42 20.50 6.32
C GLY A 132 -3.76 21.06 5.05
N GLY A 133 -4.01 20.46 3.88
CA GLY A 133 -3.57 20.99 2.59
C GLY A 133 -2.17 20.55 2.17
N SER A 134 -1.80 19.28 2.39
CA SER A 134 -0.53 18.67 1.94
C SER A 134 -0.77 17.28 1.32
N ASP A 135 0.27 16.46 1.21
CA ASP A 135 0.24 15.12 0.58
C ASP A 135 -0.90 14.22 1.04
N PRO A 136 -1.26 14.16 2.34
CA PRO A 136 -2.37 13.30 2.78
C PRO A 136 -3.71 13.66 2.13
N VAL A 137 -3.98 14.95 1.89
CA VAL A 137 -5.19 15.41 1.19
C VAL A 137 -5.17 14.96 -0.27
N SER A 138 -4.01 15.06 -0.94
CA SER A 138 -3.85 14.58 -2.31
C SER A 138 -4.11 13.07 -2.41
N ILE A 139 -3.58 12.28 -1.45
CA ILE A 139 -3.79 10.83 -1.41
C ILE A 139 -5.26 10.50 -1.13
N LYS A 140 -5.92 11.24 -0.21
CA LYS A 140 -7.37 11.05 0.03
C LYS A 140 -8.19 11.33 -1.23
N SER A 141 -7.84 12.37 -2.00
CA SER A 141 -8.50 12.66 -3.29
C SER A 141 -8.29 11.55 -4.33
N MET A 142 -7.14 10.86 -4.31
CA MET A 142 -6.92 9.69 -5.16
C MET A 142 -7.85 8.52 -4.78
N ILE A 143 -8.04 8.29 -3.47
CA ILE A 143 -9.00 7.29 -2.96
C ILE A 143 -10.41 7.66 -3.42
N ASP A 144 -10.84 8.91 -3.23
CA ASP A 144 -12.17 9.39 -3.64
C ASP A 144 -12.41 9.23 -5.14
N TRP A 145 -11.34 9.42 -5.94
CA TRP A 145 -11.42 9.21 -7.38
C TRP A 145 -11.65 7.72 -7.70
N VAL A 146 -10.93 6.78 -7.05
CA VAL A 146 -11.14 5.34 -7.28
C VAL A 146 -12.53 4.92 -6.85
N GLU A 147 -12.99 5.31 -5.67
CA GLU A 147 -14.36 5.04 -5.18
C GLU A 147 -15.45 5.58 -6.11
N SER A 148 -15.17 6.70 -6.78
CA SER A 148 -16.11 7.30 -7.74
C SER A 148 -16.17 6.59 -9.09
N ASN A 149 -15.13 5.82 -9.45
CA ASN A 149 -15.00 5.16 -10.75
C ASN A 149 -15.16 3.64 -10.68
N TYR A 150 -15.03 3.05 -9.48
CA TYR A 150 -15.14 1.61 -9.24
C TYR A 150 -16.01 1.36 -8.00
N ALA A 151 -16.65 0.20 -7.93
CA ALA A 151 -17.47 -0.18 -6.78
C ALA A 151 -16.63 -0.67 -5.60
N VAL A 152 -15.67 0.16 -5.15
CA VAL A 152 -14.78 -0.18 -4.04
C VAL A 152 -15.56 -0.44 -2.76
N ASP A 153 -15.15 -1.45 -2.02
CA ASP A 153 -15.60 -1.67 -0.64
C ASP A 153 -14.91 -0.65 0.27
N ALA A 154 -15.66 0.35 0.71
CA ALA A 154 -15.14 1.44 1.53
C ALA A 154 -14.65 0.98 2.93
N ASP A 155 -15.04 -0.20 3.39
CA ASP A 155 -14.55 -0.79 4.63
C ASP A 155 -13.22 -1.56 4.44
N ARG A 156 -12.76 -1.69 3.18
CA ARG A 156 -11.55 -2.43 2.79
C ARG A 156 -10.54 -1.55 2.06
N VAL A 157 -10.20 -0.40 2.65
CA VAL A 157 -9.16 0.52 2.17
C VAL A 157 -7.92 0.38 3.05
N PHE A 158 -6.76 0.17 2.42
CA PHE A 158 -5.51 -0.14 3.09
C PHE A 158 -4.37 0.75 2.60
N ALA A 159 -3.31 0.89 3.41
CA ALA A 159 -2.10 1.58 3.01
C ALA A 159 -0.85 0.76 3.34
N THR A 160 0.13 0.75 2.45
CA THR A 160 1.45 0.17 2.73
C THR A 160 2.54 1.04 2.13
N GLY A 161 3.69 1.10 2.79
CA GLY A 161 4.80 1.89 2.28
C GLY A 161 6.13 1.61 2.94
N VAL A 162 7.19 2.14 2.34
CA VAL A 162 8.58 1.93 2.76
C VAL A 162 9.23 3.28 3.07
N SER A 163 9.98 3.38 4.18
CA SER A 163 10.74 4.59 4.54
C SER A 163 9.82 5.81 4.63
N SER A 164 10.01 6.82 3.78
CA SER A 164 9.09 7.96 3.65
C SER A 164 7.63 7.52 3.43
N GLY A 165 7.41 6.44 2.64
CA GLY A 165 6.08 5.86 2.44
C GLY A 165 5.53 5.17 3.69
N ALA A 166 6.37 4.55 4.51
CA ALA A 166 5.98 3.99 5.80
C ALA A 166 5.60 5.08 6.80
N MET A 167 6.33 6.19 6.81
CA MET A 167 5.97 7.38 7.58
C MET A 167 4.61 7.93 7.13
N MET A 168 4.40 8.03 5.82
CA MET A 168 3.12 8.47 5.25
C MET A 168 1.99 7.49 5.57
N THR A 169 2.23 6.18 5.61
CA THR A 169 1.25 5.19 6.07
C THR A 169 0.79 5.51 7.51
N ASN A 170 1.72 5.76 8.44
CA ASN A 170 1.37 6.18 9.81
C ASN A 170 0.55 7.48 9.83
N VAL A 171 0.90 8.45 8.97
CA VAL A 171 0.18 9.73 8.84
C VAL A 171 -1.25 9.51 8.34
N LEU A 172 -1.43 8.71 7.29
CA LEU A 172 -2.74 8.41 6.72
C LEU A 172 -3.67 7.74 7.73
N LEU A 173 -3.18 6.72 8.44
CA LEU A 173 -3.97 6.02 9.46
C LEU A 173 -4.31 6.94 10.65
N GLY A 174 -3.41 7.84 11.02
CA GLY A 174 -3.66 8.80 12.10
C GLY A 174 -4.71 9.85 11.73
N LEU A 175 -4.62 10.41 10.51
CA LEU A 175 -5.50 11.48 10.03
C LEU A 175 -6.87 10.99 9.56
N TYR A 176 -6.92 9.82 8.92
CA TYR A 176 -8.12 9.28 8.27
C TYR A 176 -8.49 7.88 8.78
N PRO A 177 -8.67 7.73 10.13
CA PRO A 177 -9.05 6.42 10.70
C PRO A 177 -10.47 5.97 10.29
N ASP A 178 -11.24 6.85 9.69
CA ASP A 178 -12.56 6.61 9.11
C ASP A 178 -12.52 6.18 7.63
N VAL A 179 -11.32 6.08 7.06
CA VAL A 179 -11.09 5.66 5.67
C VAL A 179 -10.31 4.36 5.62
N PHE A 180 -9.28 4.22 6.44
CA PHE A 180 -8.38 3.07 6.39
C PHE A 180 -8.79 1.98 7.40
N ALA A 181 -8.87 0.74 6.94
CA ALA A 181 -9.07 -0.44 7.78
C ALA A 181 -7.76 -0.92 8.43
N ALA A 182 -6.65 -0.84 7.71
CA ALA A 182 -5.33 -1.18 8.24
C ALA A 182 -4.18 -0.55 7.41
N GLY A 183 -2.97 -0.57 7.99
CA GLY A 183 -1.75 -0.21 7.29
C GLY A 183 -0.57 -1.11 7.63
N SER A 184 0.40 -1.19 6.69
CA SER A 184 1.66 -1.89 6.89
C SER A 184 2.83 -0.98 6.55
N ALA A 185 3.71 -0.73 7.51
CA ALA A 185 4.80 0.25 7.44
C ALA A 185 6.17 -0.45 7.52
N PHE A 186 6.99 -0.32 6.46
CA PHE A 186 8.33 -0.90 6.38
C PHE A 186 9.40 0.16 6.65
N ALA A 187 10.20 0.00 7.70
CA ALA A 187 11.24 0.94 8.11
C ALA A 187 10.68 2.38 8.25
N GLY A 188 9.65 2.53 9.09
CA GLY A 188 8.98 3.80 9.35
C GLY A 188 9.31 4.38 10.74
N VAL A 189 8.58 5.43 11.10
CA VAL A 189 8.60 6.05 12.43
C VAL A 189 7.17 6.31 12.92
N PRO A 190 6.94 6.54 14.22
CA PRO A 190 5.62 6.88 14.74
C PRO A 190 4.99 8.10 14.07
N PHE A 191 3.67 8.16 14.00
CA PHE A 191 2.95 9.36 13.62
C PHE A 191 3.44 10.59 14.40
N ALA A 192 3.65 11.70 13.70
CA ALA A 192 4.15 12.99 14.22
C ALA A 192 5.58 12.97 14.80
N CYS A 193 6.33 11.87 14.74
CA CYS A 193 7.74 11.85 15.14
C CYS A 193 8.58 12.81 14.28
N PHE A 194 8.34 12.86 12.97
CA PHE A 194 9.06 13.72 12.02
C PHE A 194 8.60 15.18 12.02
N ALA A 195 7.67 15.58 12.90
CA ALA A 195 7.15 16.95 12.97
C ALA A 195 8.29 17.99 13.04
N THR A 196 8.20 19.02 12.22
CA THR A 196 9.10 20.18 12.25
C THR A 196 8.32 21.48 12.23
N THR A 197 8.92 22.55 12.77
CA THR A 197 8.33 23.89 12.78
C THR A 197 9.16 24.91 11.99
N ASN A 198 10.31 24.48 11.46
CA ASN A 198 11.27 25.32 10.77
C ASN A 198 11.26 25.15 9.24
N GLY A 199 10.31 24.35 8.71
CA GLY A 199 10.19 24.03 7.29
C GLY A 199 11.18 22.97 6.78
N SER A 200 11.91 22.30 7.68
CA SER A 200 12.73 21.13 7.31
C SER A 200 11.85 19.94 6.97
N GLU A 201 12.16 19.22 5.90
CA GLU A 201 11.57 17.93 5.58
C GLU A 201 12.20 16.78 6.39
N TRP A 202 13.24 17.05 7.20
CA TRP A 202 14.00 16.06 7.95
C TRP A 202 14.10 16.41 9.43
N ASN A 203 13.77 15.44 10.28
CA ASN A 203 13.96 15.50 11.73
C ASN A 203 15.01 14.48 12.17
N SER A 204 16.23 14.95 12.45
CA SER A 204 17.34 14.06 12.81
C SER A 204 17.16 13.39 14.18
N GLU A 205 16.48 14.01 15.13
CA GLU A 205 16.24 13.40 16.45
C GLU A 205 15.31 12.18 16.30
N CYS A 206 14.24 12.31 15.51
CA CYS A 206 13.37 11.21 15.19
C CYS A 206 14.09 10.15 14.34
N ALA A 207 14.74 10.53 13.25
CA ALA A 207 15.44 9.58 12.39
C ALA A 207 16.44 8.72 13.17
N ASN A 208 17.20 9.33 14.08
CA ASN A 208 18.19 8.64 14.90
C ASN A 208 17.59 7.86 16.11
N GLY A 209 16.25 7.76 16.21
CA GLY A 209 15.60 7.06 17.32
C GLY A 209 15.87 7.69 18.69
N GLN A 210 16.02 9.02 18.74
CA GLN A 210 16.34 9.76 19.98
C GLN A 210 15.11 10.37 20.66
N ILE A 211 13.94 10.28 20.02
CA ILE A 211 12.67 10.71 20.60
C ILE A 211 12.05 9.50 21.29
N ASP A 212 12.06 9.54 22.60
CA ASP A 212 11.44 8.56 23.50
C ASP A 212 10.24 9.21 24.20
N ARG A 213 9.05 8.60 24.06
CA ARG A 213 7.81 9.04 24.69
C ARG A 213 7.12 7.86 25.36
N THR A 214 6.29 8.16 26.33
CA THR A 214 5.40 7.13 26.87
C THR A 214 4.39 6.68 25.80
N PRO A 215 3.90 5.43 25.85
CA PRO A 215 2.87 4.95 24.93
C PRO A 215 1.65 5.89 24.86
N GLN A 216 1.23 6.44 26.00
CA GLN A 216 0.12 7.39 26.05
C GLN A 216 0.43 8.69 25.31
N GLU A 217 1.63 9.28 25.49
CA GLU A 217 2.01 10.50 24.77
C GLU A 217 2.04 10.27 23.26
N TRP A 218 2.50 9.09 22.81
CA TRP A 218 2.45 8.71 21.41
C TRP A 218 1.01 8.52 20.91
N GLY A 219 0.18 7.79 21.62
CA GLY A 219 -1.21 7.54 21.25
C GLY A 219 -2.06 8.81 21.24
N ASP A 220 -1.79 9.75 22.16
CA ASP A 220 -2.50 11.03 22.21
C ASP A 220 -2.24 11.86 20.94
N LEU A 221 -1.03 11.81 20.35
CA LEU A 221 -0.76 12.46 19.06
C LEU A 221 -1.69 11.95 17.95
N VAL A 222 -1.93 10.64 17.90
CA VAL A 222 -2.85 10.04 16.91
C VAL A 222 -4.30 10.40 17.22
N ARG A 223 -4.70 10.41 18.47
CA ARG A 223 -6.07 10.79 18.89
C ARG A 223 -6.36 12.25 18.58
N ASP A 224 -5.38 13.13 18.80
CA ASP A 224 -5.46 14.57 18.57
C ASP A 224 -5.47 14.94 17.07
N ALA A 225 -5.04 14.03 16.20
CA ALA A 225 -5.07 14.22 14.75
C ALA A 225 -6.52 14.27 14.19
N TYR A 226 -7.46 13.59 14.87
CA TYR A 226 -8.89 13.66 14.57
C TYR A 226 -9.69 13.76 15.87
N PRO A 227 -9.81 14.97 16.46
CA PRO A 227 -10.49 15.16 17.73
C PRO A 227 -11.97 14.73 17.67
N GLY A 228 -12.37 13.91 18.65
CA GLY A 228 -13.75 13.45 18.77
C GLY A 228 -14.10 12.23 17.91
N TYR A 229 -13.16 11.65 17.18
CA TYR A 229 -13.37 10.37 16.51
C TYR A 229 -13.52 9.23 17.53
N THR A 230 -14.61 8.48 17.42
CA THR A 230 -14.98 7.38 18.34
C THR A 230 -15.19 6.05 17.61
N GLY A 231 -14.94 6.01 16.29
CA GLY A 231 -15.01 4.79 15.49
C GLY A 231 -13.82 3.86 15.77
N GLU A 232 -13.80 2.73 15.09
CA GLU A 232 -12.67 1.82 15.12
C GLU A 232 -11.41 2.48 14.57
N ARG A 233 -10.27 2.18 15.18
CA ARG A 233 -8.97 2.62 14.70
C ARG A 233 -8.38 1.57 13.75
N PRO A 234 -7.73 1.99 12.67
CA PRO A 234 -7.12 1.05 11.73
C PRO A 234 -6.05 0.19 12.39
N ARG A 235 -5.99 -1.09 12.04
CA ARG A 235 -4.94 -1.99 12.49
C ARG A 235 -3.59 -1.58 11.91
N MET A 236 -2.50 -1.85 12.65
CA MET A 236 -1.16 -1.47 12.23
C MET A 236 -0.19 -2.64 12.24
N GLN A 237 0.43 -2.91 11.08
CA GLN A 237 1.58 -3.79 10.95
C GLN A 237 2.84 -2.96 10.73
N THR A 238 3.92 -3.23 11.50
CA THR A 238 5.20 -2.56 11.33
C THR A 238 6.33 -3.55 11.11
N TRP A 239 7.21 -3.26 10.15
CA TRP A 239 8.39 -4.03 9.82
C TRP A 239 9.64 -3.17 9.99
N HIS A 240 10.70 -3.70 10.62
CA HIS A 240 11.92 -2.92 10.79
C HIS A 240 13.16 -3.81 10.82
N GLY A 241 14.21 -3.38 10.12
CA GLY A 241 15.51 -4.01 10.17
C GLY A 241 16.28 -3.62 11.43
N THR A 242 16.90 -4.59 12.13
CA THR A 242 17.62 -4.32 13.40
C THR A 242 18.89 -3.49 13.22
N GLU A 243 19.42 -3.40 11.99
CA GLU A 243 20.61 -2.62 11.62
C GLU A 243 20.27 -1.38 10.77
N ASP A 244 19.01 -0.87 10.87
CA ASP A 244 18.60 0.34 10.16
C ASP A 244 19.42 1.54 10.65
N ASP A 245 20.18 2.15 9.76
CA ASP A 245 21.10 3.28 9.98
C ASP A 245 20.57 4.60 9.37
N VAL A 246 19.33 4.59 8.85
CA VAL A 246 18.64 5.77 8.29
C VAL A 246 17.48 6.20 9.20
N LEU A 247 16.55 5.28 9.49
CA LEU A 247 15.49 5.44 10.47
C LEU A 247 15.71 4.42 11.59
N PHE A 248 16.57 4.75 12.54
CA PHE A 248 17.15 3.87 13.53
C PHE A 248 16.12 2.97 14.23
N TYR A 249 16.52 1.74 14.50
CA TYR A 249 15.68 0.66 15.04
C TYR A 249 14.87 1.02 16.31
N PRO A 250 15.28 1.93 17.23
CA PRO A 250 14.40 2.34 18.33
C PRO A 250 13.01 2.83 17.89
N ASN A 251 12.89 3.42 16.70
CA ASN A 251 11.60 3.82 16.15
C ASN A 251 10.60 2.67 15.97
N PHE A 252 11.09 1.43 15.84
CA PHE A 252 10.24 0.24 15.82
C PHE A 252 9.49 0.04 17.14
N GLY A 253 10.20 0.18 18.27
CA GLY A 253 9.59 0.12 19.60
C GLY A 253 8.56 1.22 19.80
N GLU A 254 8.89 2.44 19.41
CA GLU A 254 8.02 3.61 19.53
C GLU A 254 6.73 3.48 18.67
N GLN A 255 6.81 2.88 17.48
CA GLN A 255 5.61 2.58 16.69
C GLN A 255 4.70 1.57 17.38
N ILE A 256 5.27 0.52 17.98
CA ILE A 256 4.49 -0.46 18.73
C ILE A 256 3.84 0.21 19.95
N ASP A 257 4.58 1.06 20.66
CA ASP A 257 4.05 1.80 21.81
C ASP A 257 2.89 2.71 21.40
N GLN A 258 3.03 3.44 20.30
CA GLN A 258 1.98 4.30 19.74
C GLN A 258 0.71 3.51 19.44
N TRP A 259 0.82 2.47 18.61
CA TRP A 259 -0.36 1.78 18.11
C TRP A 259 -1.00 0.86 19.15
N THR A 260 -0.23 0.27 20.07
CA THR A 260 -0.83 -0.48 21.21
C THR A 260 -1.62 0.44 22.13
N ASP A 261 -1.15 1.66 22.37
CA ASP A 261 -1.90 2.65 23.17
C ASP A 261 -3.14 3.18 22.43
N VAL A 262 -3.03 3.42 21.12
CA VAL A 262 -4.18 3.82 20.28
C VAL A 262 -5.31 2.80 20.34
N HIS A 263 -4.99 1.51 20.33
CA HIS A 263 -5.95 0.40 20.44
C HIS A 263 -6.31 0.05 21.89
N GLY A 264 -5.65 0.62 22.89
CA GLY A 264 -5.87 0.30 24.30
C GLY A 264 -5.52 -1.15 24.65
N VAL A 265 -4.56 -1.75 23.94
CA VAL A 265 -4.12 -3.13 24.15
C VAL A 265 -2.79 -3.19 24.89
N SER A 266 -2.52 -4.36 25.50
CA SER A 266 -1.27 -4.56 26.26
C SER A 266 -0.05 -4.54 25.34
N ARG A 267 1.05 -3.91 25.78
CA ARG A 267 2.39 -3.99 25.16
C ARG A 267 3.02 -5.39 25.30
N THR A 268 2.44 -6.28 26.11
CA THR A 268 2.84 -7.69 26.16
C THR A 268 2.20 -8.42 24.99
N PRO A 269 2.99 -9.07 24.12
CA PRO A 269 2.44 -9.79 22.98
C PRO A 269 1.46 -10.88 23.38
N ALA A 270 0.35 -10.98 22.66
CA ALA A 270 -0.59 -12.10 22.74
C ALA A 270 -0.06 -13.33 21.98
N HIS A 271 0.80 -13.10 20.97
CA HIS A 271 1.47 -14.14 20.18
C HIS A 271 2.87 -13.71 19.80
N SER A 272 3.78 -14.69 19.68
CA SER A 272 5.13 -14.48 19.15
C SER A 272 5.57 -15.74 18.43
N ASP A 273 6.12 -15.56 17.22
CA ASP A 273 6.67 -16.64 16.39
C ASP A 273 7.79 -16.14 15.46
N ARG A 274 8.32 -17.02 14.64
CA ARG A 274 9.35 -16.73 13.64
C ARG A 274 8.92 -17.28 12.27
N PRO A 275 8.14 -16.51 11.49
CA PRO A 275 7.67 -16.97 10.19
C PRO A 275 8.80 -17.15 9.16
N ALA A 276 9.96 -16.54 9.39
CA ALA A 276 11.19 -16.79 8.66
C ALA A 276 12.39 -16.80 9.63
N ALA A 277 13.54 -17.33 9.19
CA ALA A 277 14.70 -17.57 10.05
C ALA A 277 15.22 -16.33 10.79
N ASN A 278 15.06 -15.14 10.17
CA ASN A 278 15.52 -13.87 10.72
C ASN A 278 14.36 -12.88 11.00
N TRP A 279 13.12 -13.36 11.11
CA TRP A 279 11.96 -12.55 11.42
C TRP A 279 11.40 -12.90 12.78
N ASP A 280 11.44 -11.97 13.72
CA ASP A 280 10.76 -12.08 15.00
C ASP A 280 9.43 -11.33 14.91
N ARG A 281 8.32 -12.09 14.84
CA ARG A 281 6.96 -11.52 14.75
C ARG A 281 6.29 -11.53 16.13
N THR A 282 5.62 -10.42 16.44
CA THR A 282 4.81 -10.27 17.64
C THR A 282 3.45 -9.67 17.29
N ARG A 283 2.39 -10.16 17.92
CA ARG A 283 1.01 -9.67 17.78
C ARG A 283 0.49 -9.18 19.13
N TYR A 284 -0.23 -8.08 19.13
CA TYR A 284 -0.72 -7.43 20.34
C TYR A 284 -2.24 -7.26 20.28
N GLY A 285 -2.91 -7.52 21.41
CA GLY A 285 -4.36 -7.45 21.56
C GLY A 285 -5.08 -8.72 21.13
N ASP A 286 -4.61 -9.40 20.08
CA ASP A 286 -5.10 -10.68 19.60
C ASP A 286 -3.93 -11.55 19.08
N ALA A 287 -4.14 -12.87 18.99
CA ALA A 287 -3.14 -13.83 18.50
C ALA A 287 -3.28 -14.11 17.01
N GLY A 288 -4.42 -13.78 16.41
CA GLY A 288 -4.73 -14.04 15.01
C GLY A 288 -3.97 -13.11 14.02
N PRO A 289 -4.02 -13.42 12.73
CA PRO A 289 -3.29 -12.68 11.72
C PRO A 289 -3.74 -11.22 11.57
N GLN A 290 -4.99 -10.94 11.92
CA GLN A 290 -5.55 -9.58 11.86
C GLN A 290 -5.58 -8.91 13.24
N ALA A 291 -4.55 -9.14 14.08
CA ALA A 291 -4.39 -8.47 15.37
C ALA A 291 -4.41 -6.95 15.22
N PRO A 292 -4.88 -6.20 16.26
CA PRO A 292 -4.85 -4.73 16.23
C PRO A 292 -3.48 -4.16 15.92
N VAL A 293 -2.40 -4.78 16.43
CA VAL A 293 -1.01 -4.43 16.10
C VAL A 293 -0.21 -5.70 15.86
N GLU A 294 0.51 -5.75 14.73
CA GLU A 294 1.52 -6.77 14.43
C GLU A 294 2.87 -6.09 14.16
N ALA A 295 3.94 -6.66 14.71
CA ALA A 295 5.27 -6.10 14.54
C ALA A 295 6.27 -7.19 14.19
N ILE A 296 7.05 -6.96 13.13
CA ILE A 296 8.04 -7.90 12.62
C ILE A 296 9.41 -7.23 12.62
N SER A 297 10.30 -7.73 13.49
CA SER A 297 11.70 -7.36 13.53
C SER A 297 12.49 -8.24 12.57
N VAL A 298 13.25 -7.65 11.66
CA VAL A 298 14.06 -8.38 10.67
C VAL A 298 15.53 -8.30 11.09
N GLU A 299 16.05 -9.41 11.61
CA GLU A 299 17.40 -9.49 12.19
C GLU A 299 18.51 -9.30 11.12
N ASN A 300 19.53 -8.50 11.46
CA ASN A 300 20.72 -8.24 10.63
C ASN A 300 20.38 -7.61 9.26
N VAL A 301 19.31 -6.84 9.17
CA VAL A 301 18.90 -6.11 7.98
C VAL A 301 18.92 -4.61 8.27
N GLY A 302 19.43 -3.83 7.33
CA GLY A 302 19.46 -2.37 7.39
C GLY A 302 18.17 -1.74 6.91
N HIS A 303 18.24 -0.49 6.44
CA HIS A 303 17.07 0.30 6.02
C HIS A 303 16.27 -0.31 4.86
N ASN A 304 16.91 -1.02 3.94
CA ASN A 304 16.25 -1.71 2.83
C ASN A 304 15.61 -3.02 3.31
N VAL A 305 14.60 -2.92 4.17
CA VAL A 305 13.97 -4.08 4.81
C VAL A 305 13.03 -4.84 3.89
N ILE A 306 12.38 -4.18 2.92
CA ILE A 306 11.43 -4.83 2.01
C ILE A 306 12.16 -5.77 1.04
N THR A 307 11.74 -7.02 1.03
CA THR A 307 12.26 -8.05 0.11
C THR A 307 11.09 -8.89 -0.43
N GLY A 308 11.34 -9.66 -1.50
CA GLY A 308 10.33 -10.59 -2.02
C GLY A 308 9.86 -11.58 -0.97
N GLY A 309 8.57 -11.93 -1.03
CA GLY A 309 7.92 -12.83 -0.09
C GLY A 309 7.38 -12.19 1.19
N MET A 310 7.53 -10.87 1.38
CA MET A 310 6.95 -10.15 2.52
C MET A 310 5.50 -9.71 2.25
N ALA A 311 5.17 -9.37 1.01
CA ALA A 311 3.85 -8.88 0.65
C ALA A 311 2.70 -9.87 0.96
N PRO A 312 2.84 -11.20 0.84
CA PRO A 312 1.80 -12.14 1.27
C PRO A 312 1.43 -12.00 2.75
N TYR A 313 2.40 -11.75 3.65
CA TYR A 313 2.11 -11.51 5.07
C TYR A 313 1.38 -10.18 5.33
N VAL A 314 1.56 -9.21 4.43
CA VAL A 314 0.76 -7.97 4.44
C VAL A 314 -0.66 -8.27 4.00
N MET A 315 -0.86 -9.11 2.97
CA MET A 315 -2.19 -9.52 2.51
C MET A 315 -2.93 -10.31 3.59
N GLU A 316 -2.27 -11.27 4.27
CA GLU A 316 -2.81 -11.99 5.43
C GLU A 316 -3.25 -11.02 6.54
N PHE A 317 -2.41 -10.04 6.88
CA PHE A 317 -2.73 -9.03 7.88
C PHE A 317 -3.90 -8.14 7.48
N PHE A 318 -4.03 -7.82 6.21
CA PHE A 318 -5.16 -7.05 5.69
C PHE A 318 -6.45 -7.88 5.55
N GLY A 319 -6.35 -9.20 5.46
CA GLY A 319 -7.46 -10.10 5.11
C GLY A 319 -7.79 -10.00 3.62
N LEU A 320 -6.74 -9.95 2.79
CA LEU A 320 -6.82 -9.87 1.33
C LEU A 320 -6.18 -11.09 0.65
N ASP A 321 -5.92 -12.16 1.39
CA ASP A 321 -5.25 -13.37 0.94
C ASP A 321 -6.21 -14.48 0.48
N GLU A 322 -7.50 -14.19 0.38
CA GLU A 322 -8.48 -15.09 -0.18
C GLU A 322 -8.57 -14.90 -1.70
N ASP A 323 -8.48 -15.98 -2.46
CA ASP A 323 -8.61 -15.96 -3.92
C ASP A 323 -10.02 -15.51 -4.34
N VAL A 324 -10.09 -14.67 -5.38
CA VAL A 324 -11.37 -14.24 -5.95
C VAL A 324 -12.02 -15.41 -6.68
N ASP A 325 -13.12 -15.95 -6.18
CA ASP A 325 -13.97 -16.86 -6.94
C ASP A 325 -14.94 -16.03 -7.81
N PRO A 326 -14.76 -15.99 -9.15
CA PRO A 326 -15.62 -15.22 -10.04
C PRO A 326 -17.09 -15.69 -10.08
N THR A 327 -17.44 -16.70 -9.31
CA THR A 327 -18.79 -17.30 -9.29
C THR A 327 -19.59 -17.04 -8.03
N ASP A 328 -19.00 -16.40 -6.99
CA ASP A 328 -19.71 -16.12 -5.75
C ASP A 328 -20.54 -14.82 -5.83
N PRO A 329 -21.85 -14.89 -5.56
CA PRO A 329 -22.66 -13.69 -5.30
C PRO A 329 -22.29 -13.10 -3.92
N PRO A 330 -22.43 -11.79 -3.70
CA PRO A 330 -22.06 -11.13 -2.46
C PRO A 330 -22.68 -11.81 -1.25
N THR A 331 -21.86 -12.28 -0.32
CA THR A 331 -22.29 -13.01 0.87
C THR A 331 -22.86 -12.06 1.90
N ASP A 332 -24.11 -12.32 2.30
CA ASP A 332 -24.75 -11.75 3.49
C ASP A 332 -24.04 -12.28 4.76
N PRO A 333 -23.64 -11.43 5.73
CA PRO A 333 -22.82 -11.82 6.89
C PRO A 333 -23.48 -12.76 7.92
N THR A 334 -24.52 -13.51 7.53
CA THR A 334 -25.28 -14.40 8.42
C THR A 334 -25.22 -15.90 8.11
N ASP A 335 -24.44 -16.36 7.12
CA ASP A 335 -24.38 -17.80 6.82
C ASP A 335 -23.13 -18.48 7.44
N PRO A 336 -23.31 -19.70 8.05
CA PRO A 336 -22.20 -20.49 8.55
C PRO A 336 -21.42 -21.12 7.38
N PRO A 337 -20.11 -21.41 7.54
CA PRO A 337 -19.24 -21.87 6.46
C PRO A 337 -19.75 -23.17 5.84
N THR A 338 -19.96 -23.17 4.54
CA THR A 338 -20.26 -24.33 3.73
C THR A 338 -18.97 -24.94 3.18
N ASP A 339 -18.88 -26.25 3.33
CA ASP A 339 -17.85 -27.21 2.94
C ASP A 339 -17.38 -27.03 1.47
N PRO A 340 -16.05 -27.00 1.20
CA PRO A 340 -15.52 -26.85 -0.16
C PRO A 340 -15.64 -28.18 -0.93
N THR A 341 -16.33 -28.16 -2.06
CA THR A 341 -16.28 -29.24 -3.05
C THR A 341 -15.49 -28.77 -4.28
N ASP A 342 -14.17 -28.77 -4.16
CA ASP A 342 -13.29 -28.77 -5.31
C ASP A 342 -13.06 -30.21 -5.82
N PRO A 343 -12.88 -30.42 -7.15
CA PRO A 343 -12.59 -31.75 -7.67
C PRO A 343 -11.19 -32.18 -7.17
N PRO A 344 -11.03 -33.44 -6.74
CA PRO A 344 -9.78 -33.93 -6.17
C PRO A 344 -8.65 -33.87 -7.19
N VAL A 345 -7.55 -33.23 -6.79
CA VAL A 345 -6.27 -33.30 -7.51
C VAL A 345 -5.76 -34.73 -7.34
N ASP A 346 -5.60 -35.46 -8.46
CA ASP A 346 -5.16 -36.83 -8.46
C ASP A 346 -3.64 -36.88 -8.22
N GLY A 347 -3.22 -36.82 -6.94
CA GLY A 347 -1.82 -36.86 -6.51
C GLY A 347 -1.62 -36.28 -5.11
N ASP A 348 -0.55 -36.71 -4.41
CA ASP A 348 -0.22 -36.24 -3.05
C ASP A 348 0.20 -34.77 -3.00
N CYS A 349 0.65 -34.18 -4.14
CA CYS A 349 0.97 -32.78 -4.31
C CYS A 349 0.99 -32.34 -5.78
N SER A 350 0.93 -31.03 -6.00
CA SER A 350 1.13 -30.37 -7.31
C SER A 350 2.16 -29.26 -7.20
N ALA A 351 2.75 -28.83 -8.34
CA ALA A 351 3.70 -27.72 -8.35
C ALA A 351 3.61 -26.92 -9.63
N THR A 352 3.84 -25.60 -9.50
CA THR A 352 3.89 -24.64 -10.61
C THR A 352 5.10 -23.72 -10.50
N ILE A 353 5.54 -23.14 -11.64
CA ILE A 353 6.54 -22.08 -11.65
C ILE A 353 5.81 -20.75 -11.88
N ASP A 354 6.00 -19.86 -10.94
CA ASP A 354 5.62 -18.45 -11.06
C ASP A 354 6.82 -17.63 -11.55
N VAL A 355 6.63 -16.88 -12.66
CA VAL A 355 7.69 -16.05 -13.24
C VAL A 355 7.70 -14.71 -12.55
N VAL A 356 8.68 -14.49 -11.68
CA VAL A 356 8.81 -13.26 -10.88
C VAL A 356 9.32 -12.08 -11.73
N ASN A 357 10.28 -12.34 -12.61
CA ASN A 357 10.87 -11.32 -13.49
C ASN A 357 11.49 -11.97 -14.73
N ASP A 358 11.31 -11.37 -15.92
CA ASP A 358 11.92 -11.81 -17.15
C ASP A 358 12.61 -10.61 -17.83
N TRP A 359 13.94 -10.69 -17.99
CA TRP A 359 14.76 -9.65 -18.63
C TRP A 359 15.24 -10.04 -20.05
N GLY A 360 14.59 -11.05 -20.63
CA GLY A 360 14.76 -11.48 -22.02
C GLY A 360 15.93 -12.44 -22.26
N SER A 361 17.08 -12.30 -21.58
CA SER A 361 18.22 -13.24 -21.65
C SER A 361 18.27 -14.20 -20.45
N GLY A 362 17.41 -13.99 -19.47
CA GLY A 362 17.24 -14.79 -18.27
C GLY A 362 16.00 -14.32 -17.53
N TRP A 363 15.63 -15.05 -16.47
CA TRP A 363 14.43 -14.80 -15.69
C TRP A 363 14.55 -15.41 -14.29
N GLN A 364 13.74 -14.90 -13.39
CA GLN A 364 13.61 -15.44 -12.04
C GLN A 364 12.26 -16.14 -11.91
N GLY A 365 12.27 -17.36 -11.37
CA GLY A 365 11.07 -18.12 -11.06
C GLY A 365 11.02 -18.50 -9.59
N ASN A 366 9.80 -18.44 -9.02
CA ASN A 366 9.45 -19.09 -7.77
C ASN A 366 8.73 -20.40 -8.08
N VAL A 367 8.92 -21.41 -7.26
CA VAL A 367 8.23 -22.68 -7.39
C VAL A 367 7.27 -22.85 -6.23
N LEU A 368 5.98 -22.85 -6.58
CA LEU A 368 4.87 -23.04 -5.66
C LEU A 368 4.55 -24.52 -5.59
N ILE A 369 4.40 -25.06 -4.39
CA ILE A 369 3.97 -26.45 -4.15
C ILE A 369 2.67 -26.44 -3.35
N THR A 370 1.66 -27.13 -3.86
CA THR A 370 0.37 -27.33 -3.20
C THR A 370 0.27 -28.78 -2.71
N ALA A 371 0.04 -28.98 -1.41
CA ALA A 371 -0.29 -30.29 -0.86
C ALA A 371 -1.75 -30.64 -1.19
N GLY A 372 -2.02 -31.92 -1.51
CA GLY A 372 -3.37 -32.44 -1.67
C GLY A 372 -4.10 -32.59 -0.33
N ASP A 373 -5.05 -33.50 -0.27
CA ASP A 373 -5.87 -33.79 0.93
C ASP A 373 -5.06 -34.28 2.15
N SER A 374 -3.76 -34.55 1.98
CA SER A 374 -2.84 -35.00 3.02
C SER A 374 -1.65 -34.06 3.11
N ALA A 375 -1.13 -33.87 4.33
CA ALA A 375 0.10 -33.12 4.52
C ALA A 375 1.28 -33.82 3.83
N VAL A 376 2.19 -33.05 3.25
CA VAL A 376 3.43 -33.49 2.62
C VAL A 376 4.56 -33.36 3.64
N SER A 377 5.39 -34.40 3.82
CA SER A 377 6.55 -34.42 4.74
C SER A 377 7.87 -34.61 3.97
N GLY A 378 7.97 -34.02 2.83
CA GLY A 378 9.07 -34.09 1.88
C GLY A 378 8.55 -34.02 0.47
N TRP A 379 9.27 -33.35 -0.41
CA TRP A 379 8.86 -33.23 -1.80
C TRP A 379 10.00 -33.42 -2.77
N THR A 380 9.67 -34.03 -3.91
CA THR A 380 10.56 -34.11 -5.06
C THR A 380 9.80 -33.65 -6.30
N LEU A 381 10.34 -32.69 -7.01
CA LEU A 381 9.82 -32.14 -8.25
C LEU A 381 10.66 -32.57 -9.44
N THR A 382 10.00 -32.95 -10.55
CA THR A 382 10.70 -33.26 -11.80
C THR A 382 9.98 -32.66 -12.99
N TRP A 383 10.76 -32.10 -13.94
CA TRP A 383 10.25 -31.59 -15.22
C TRP A 383 11.32 -31.59 -16.29
N SER A 384 10.91 -31.26 -17.50
CA SER A 384 11.82 -31.00 -18.62
C SER A 384 11.54 -29.66 -19.24
N TRP A 385 12.57 -28.87 -19.46
CA TRP A 385 12.48 -27.59 -20.13
C TRP A 385 12.07 -27.76 -21.60
N PRO A 386 11.10 -26.95 -22.12
CA PRO A 386 10.59 -27.14 -23.48
C PRO A 386 11.56 -26.68 -24.59
N SER A 387 12.45 -25.73 -24.33
CA SER A 387 13.34 -25.19 -25.37
C SER A 387 14.61 -24.51 -24.83
N GLY A 388 15.53 -25.30 -24.28
CA GLY A 388 16.90 -24.83 -24.00
C GLY A 388 17.07 -23.92 -22.79
N GLN A 389 16.07 -23.81 -21.91
CA GLN A 389 16.21 -23.15 -20.62
C GLN A 389 17.16 -23.95 -19.73
N SER A 390 17.80 -23.27 -18.78
CA SER A 390 18.59 -23.90 -17.72
C SER A 390 18.54 -23.06 -16.44
N ILE A 391 18.75 -23.71 -15.30
CA ILE A 391 18.87 -23.03 -14.01
C ILE A 391 20.35 -22.61 -13.83
N SER A 392 20.59 -21.33 -13.63
CA SER A 392 21.93 -20.77 -13.37
C SER A 392 22.25 -20.66 -11.88
N SER A 393 21.24 -20.43 -11.04
CA SER A 393 21.32 -20.45 -9.57
C SER A 393 19.96 -20.80 -8.97
N SER A 394 19.97 -21.38 -7.77
CA SER A 394 18.75 -21.72 -7.03
C SER A 394 18.98 -21.52 -5.54
N TRP A 395 17.89 -21.31 -4.81
CA TRP A 395 17.90 -21.21 -3.35
C TRP A 395 16.71 -21.99 -2.77
N ASN A 396 16.87 -22.52 -1.57
CA ASN A 396 15.87 -23.28 -0.83
C ASN A 396 15.49 -24.64 -1.46
N ALA A 397 16.30 -25.17 -2.37
CA ALA A 397 16.14 -26.53 -2.90
C ALA A 397 17.49 -27.15 -3.25
N ASP A 398 17.58 -28.49 -3.17
CA ASP A 398 18.67 -29.28 -3.75
C ASP A 398 18.31 -29.60 -5.21
N VAL A 399 18.94 -28.87 -6.14
CA VAL A 399 18.61 -28.91 -7.57
C VAL A 399 19.68 -29.64 -8.35
N SER A 400 19.27 -30.64 -9.13
CA SER A 400 20.12 -31.32 -10.10
C SER A 400 19.51 -31.24 -11.51
N ALA A 401 20.34 -30.94 -12.52
CA ALA A 401 19.91 -30.85 -13.92
C ALA A 401 20.79 -31.70 -14.82
N SER A 402 20.18 -32.37 -15.78
CA SER A 402 20.86 -33.13 -16.82
C SER A 402 20.19 -32.90 -18.17
N GLY A 403 20.85 -32.14 -19.04
CA GLY A 403 20.25 -31.65 -20.28
C GLY A 403 19.05 -30.76 -19.99
N SER A 404 17.88 -31.06 -20.55
CA SER A 404 16.64 -30.32 -20.27
C SER A 404 15.91 -30.80 -19.01
N SER A 405 16.29 -31.97 -18.43
CA SER A 405 15.62 -32.52 -17.25
C SER A 405 16.13 -31.91 -15.97
N VAL A 406 15.23 -31.50 -15.09
CA VAL A 406 15.49 -30.95 -13.77
C VAL A 406 14.85 -31.80 -12.71
N THR A 407 15.57 -32.00 -11.60
CA THR A 407 15.04 -32.56 -10.37
C THR A 407 15.37 -31.60 -9.22
N ALA A 408 14.37 -31.21 -8.44
CA ALA A 408 14.53 -30.41 -7.24
C ALA A 408 13.94 -31.15 -6.04
N ARG A 409 14.59 -31.01 -4.85
CA ARG A 409 14.14 -31.61 -3.60
C ARG A 409 14.16 -30.60 -2.48
N ASP A 410 13.37 -30.87 -1.45
CA ASP A 410 13.40 -30.13 -0.22
C ASP A 410 14.81 -30.12 0.42
N VAL A 411 15.03 -29.14 1.28
CA VAL A 411 16.27 -29.00 2.08
C VAL A 411 16.01 -29.25 3.58
N GLY A 412 14.97 -29.98 3.90
CA GLY A 412 14.59 -30.43 5.23
C GLY A 412 13.70 -29.42 5.97
N TRP A 413 14.08 -28.16 6.09
CA TRP A 413 13.27 -27.17 6.83
C TRP A 413 12.01 -26.73 6.06
N ASN A 414 11.94 -26.92 4.76
CA ASN A 414 10.77 -26.64 3.90
C ASN A 414 10.11 -27.91 3.35
N ALA A 415 10.35 -29.03 4.01
CA ALA A 415 9.81 -30.34 3.63
C ALA A 415 8.32 -30.48 3.95
N ASP A 416 7.88 -29.88 5.06
CA ASP A 416 6.52 -30.04 5.59
C ASP A 416 5.58 -28.99 5.00
N ILE A 417 4.50 -29.47 4.34
CA ILE A 417 3.42 -28.62 3.80
C ILE A 417 2.11 -29.20 4.33
N ALA A 418 1.29 -28.40 5.01
CA ALA A 418 0.02 -28.84 5.53
C ALA A 418 -0.96 -29.18 4.40
N ALA A 419 -1.90 -30.09 4.68
CA ALA A 419 -2.92 -30.50 3.71
C ALA A 419 -3.67 -29.28 3.15
N GLY A 420 -3.83 -29.22 1.84
CA GLY A 420 -4.49 -28.13 1.12
C GLY A 420 -3.69 -26.81 1.05
N GLN A 421 -2.51 -26.74 1.64
CA GLN A 421 -1.70 -25.51 1.63
C GLN A 421 -0.83 -25.41 0.38
N THR A 422 -0.73 -24.19 -0.17
CA THR A 422 0.24 -23.81 -1.19
C THR A 422 1.35 -23.00 -0.55
N VAL A 423 2.61 -23.38 -0.79
CA VAL A 423 3.77 -22.67 -0.28
C VAL A 423 4.71 -22.28 -1.42
N ASN A 424 5.35 -21.11 -1.31
CA ASN A 424 6.50 -20.78 -2.14
C ASN A 424 7.72 -21.52 -1.60
N ALA A 425 7.96 -22.73 -2.12
CA ALA A 425 8.92 -23.65 -1.54
C ALA A 425 10.36 -23.28 -1.84
N TRP A 426 10.66 -22.76 -3.04
CA TRP A 426 12.01 -22.41 -3.48
C TRP A 426 12.00 -21.53 -4.71
N GLY A 427 13.15 -20.98 -5.10
CA GLY A 427 13.26 -20.13 -6.27
C GLY A 427 14.57 -20.34 -7.02
N PHE A 428 14.64 -19.79 -8.24
CA PHE A 428 15.82 -19.91 -9.10
C PHE A 428 15.95 -18.74 -10.08
N VAL A 429 17.18 -18.59 -10.61
CA VAL A 429 17.43 -17.78 -11.80
C VAL A 429 17.62 -18.73 -12.98
N GLY A 430 16.80 -18.55 -14.01
CA GLY A 430 16.86 -19.29 -15.27
C GLY A 430 17.52 -18.49 -16.38
N SER A 431 18.12 -19.18 -17.35
CA SER A 431 18.60 -18.61 -18.60
C SER A 431 17.68 -18.98 -19.76
N GLY A 432 17.64 -18.11 -20.79
CA GLY A 432 16.70 -18.20 -21.91
C GLY A 432 15.39 -17.50 -21.61
N SER A 433 14.37 -17.71 -22.46
CA SER A 433 13.02 -17.18 -22.22
C SER A 433 12.34 -17.91 -21.07
N SER A 434 11.50 -17.21 -20.32
CA SER A 434 10.66 -17.82 -19.28
C SER A 434 9.80 -18.95 -19.82
N ALA A 435 9.53 -19.95 -18.99
CA ALA A 435 8.70 -21.08 -19.34
C ALA A 435 8.02 -21.67 -18.10
N SER A 436 6.79 -22.16 -18.29
CA SER A 436 6.02 -22.88 -17.28
C SER A 436 5.80 -24.33 -17.71
N PRO A 437 6.80 -25.21 -17.53
CA PRO A 437 6.69 -26.63 -17.89
C PRO A 437 5.71 -27.33 -16.95
N GLN A 438 5.15 -28.44 -17.41
CA GLN A 438 4.45 -29.36 -16.48
C GLN A 438 5.44 -29.96 -15.49
N ILE A 439 5.16 -29.80 -14.20
CA ILE A 439 5.97 -30.32 -13.10
C ILE A 439 5.26 -31.51 -12.50
N THR A 440 6.00 -32.61 -12.34
CA THR A 440 5.54 -33.75 -11.53
C THR A 440 6.02 -33.53 -10.10
N CYS A 441 5.06 -33.47 -9.15
CA CYS A 441 5.32 -33.43 -7.72
C CYS A 441 5.13 -34.81 -7.14
N THR A 442 6.06 -35.24 -6.29
CA THR A 442 5.98 -36.49 -5.53
C THR A 442 6.22 -36.15 -4.06
N ALA A 443 5.25 -36.45 -3.21
CA ALA A 443 5.41 -36.35 -1.76
C ALA A 443 6.33 -37.46 -1.25
N GLY A 444 7.20 -37.14 -0.28
CA GLY A 444 8.15 -38.06 0.34
C GLY A 444 7.55 -38.84 1.51
#